data_d02d3eb495b51f9d4b57bd991af19023
#
_entry.id   d02d3eb495b51f9d4b57bd991af19023
#
_cell.length_a   1.000
_cell.length_b   1.000
_cell.length_c   1.000
_cell.angle_alpha   90.00
_cell.angle_beta   90.00
_cell.angle_gamma   90.00
#
_symmetry.space_group_name_H-M   'P 1'
#
loop_
_entity.id
_entity.type
_entity.pdbx_description
1 polymer ?
#
loop_
_entity_poly.entity_id
_entity_poly.type
_entity_poly.pdbx_seq_one_letter_code
_entity_poly.pdbx_strand_id
1 'polypeptide(L)'
;MAKLLIWLKRLWHSVYRPDKVMYIGGSDTLPPPLPRDEESVLLEKLNTGDFQVRQTLIEHNLRLVVYIARRFENTGIHIEDLISIGTIGLIKAVNTFRTDKNIKLATYASRCIENEILMYLRKNGAQRTEVSFDEPLNTDWDGKELLLSDVLGTDSDVVMRPIEADVDRQLLQ
;
A
#
# COMPACT_ATOMS: atom_id res chain seq x y z
N MET A 1 48.13 -2.63 -3.84
CA MET A 1 46.91 -3.18 -3.17
C MET A 1 45.96 -2.09 -2.72
N ALA A 2 46.35 -1.03 -2.02
CA ALA A 2 45.49 0.05 -1.55
C ALA A 2 44.75 0.84 -2.66
N LYS A 3 45.40 1.12 -3.80
CA LYS A 3 44.81 1.85 -4.92
C LYS A 3 43.66 1.10 -5.62
N LEU A 4 43.73 -0.24 -5.67
CA LEU A 4 42.70 -1.11 -6.23
C LEU A 4 41.43 -1.10 -5.37
N LEU A 5 41.57 -1.13 -4.04
CA LEU A 5 40.48 -1.06 -3.08
C LEU A 5 39.75 0.29 -3.09
N ILE A 6 40.48 1.38 -3.31
CA ILE A 6 39.92 2.74 -3.45
C ILE A 6 39.15 2.85 -4.78
N TRP A 7 39.68 2.25 -5.85
CA TRP A 7 39.03 2.23 -7.17
C TRP A 7 37.77 1.36 -7.14
N LEU A 8 37.79 0.19 -6.49
CA LEU A 8 36.62 -0.66 -6.27
C LEU A 8 35.56 0.03 -5.40
N LYS A 9 35.95 0.76 -4.35
CA LYS A 9 35.02 1.56 -3.55
C LYS A 9 34.37 2.70 -4.36
N ARG A 10 35.12 3.35 -5.26
CA ARG A 10 34.59 4.36 -6.16
C ARG A 10 33.65 3.78 -7.22
N LEU A 11 33.97 2.60 -7.77
CA LEU A 11 33.12 1.87 -8.70
C LEU A 11 31.83 1.41 -8.01
N TRP A 12 31.93 0.89 -6.78
CA TRP A 12 30.79 0.50 -5.95
C TRP A 12 29.89 1.70 -5.63
N HIS A 13 30.48 2.85 -5.33
CA HIS A 13 29.73 4.10 -5.08
C HIS A 13 29.11 4.70 -6.37
N SER A 14 29.67 4.41 -7.55
CA SER A 14 29.13 4.84 -8.84
C SER A 14 28.02 3.93 -9.34
N VAL A 15 28.07 2.62 -9.03
CA VAL A 15 27.03 1.63 -9.37
C VAL A 15 25.90 1.66 -8.35
N TYR A 16 26.22 1.93 -7.07
CA TYR A 16 25.25 2.12 -5.98
C TYR A 16 25.03 3.61 -5.70
N ARG A 17 24.71 4.38 -6.74
CA ARG A 17 24.03 5.65 -6.49
C ARG A 17 22.64 5.27 -5.93
N PRO A 18 22.30 5.70 -4.70
CA PRO A 18 20.90 5.70 -4.30
C PRO A 18 20.20 6.60 -5.31
N ASP A 19 19.46 5.99 -6.23
CA ASP A 19 18.66 6.74 -7.19
C ASP A 19 17.88 7.79 -6.41
N LYS A 20 18.00 9.02 -6.84
CA LYS A 20 17.19 10.10 -6.30
C LYS A 20 15.74 9.67 -6.54
N VAL A 21 15.05 9.26 -5.49
CA VAL A 21 13.62 8.99 -5.58
C VAL A 21 12.98 10.35 -5.81
N MET A 22 12.71 10.65 -7.07
CA MET A 22 11.94 11.83 -7.45
C MET A 22 10.48 11.51 -7.19
N TYR A 23 9.88 12.20 -6.24
CA TYR A 23 8.45 12.16 -6.03
C TYR A 23 7.79 12.90 -7.21
N ILE A 24 6.87 12.25 -7.89
CA ILE A 24 6.13 12.83 -9.02
C ILE A 24 5.22 13.92 -8.46
N GLY A 25 5.60 15.19 -8.65
CA GLY A 25 4.77 16.34 -8.25
C GLY A 25 5.48 17.53 -7.61
N GLY A 26 6.75 17.41 -7.29
CA GLY A 26 7.52 18.53 -6.72
C GLY A 26 9.02 18.36 -6.90
N SER A 27 9.75 19.47 -7.02
CA SER A 27 11.21 19.52 -7.07
C SER A 27 11.88 19.09 -5.76
N ASP A 28 11.11 18.71 -4.76
CA ASP A 28 11.58 18.47 -3.40
C ASP A 28 11.99 17.01 -3.22
N THR A 29 13.27 16.81 -3.05
CA THR A 29 13.82 15.53 -2.60
C THR A 29 13.36 15.27 -1.18
N LEU A 30 13.01 14.02 -0.88
CA LEU A 30 12.69 13.61 0.49
C LEU A 30 13.74 14.08 1.50
N PRO A 31 13.34 14.61 2.65
CA PRO A 31 14.27 15.12 3.65
C PRO A 31 15.31 14.05 4.04
N PRO A 32 16.54 14.46 4.36
CA PRO A 32 17.57 13.55 4.80
C PRO A 32 17.19 12.92 6.14
N PRO A 33 17.70 11.73 6.47
CA PRO A 33 17.47 11.12 7.78
C PRO A 33 18.04 12.01 8.90
N LEU A 34 17.37 12.02 10.04
CA LEU A 34 17.81 12.79 11.21
C LEU A 34 19.14 12.24 11.76
N PRO A 35 20.02 13.14 12.24
CA PRO A 35 21.16 12.76 13.05
C PRO A 35 20.70 12.02 14.32
N ARG A 36 21.52 11.10 14.82
CA ARG A 36 21.16 10.27 15.98
C ARG A 36 20.86 11.08 17.24
N ASP A 37 21.57 12.18 17.41
CA ASP A 37 21.42 13.04 18.60
C ASP A 37 20.06 13.76 18.58
N GLU A 38 19.66 14.26 17.41
CA GLU A 38 18.35 14.91 17.22
C GLU A 38 17.20 13.88 17.30
N GLU A 39 17.39 12.70 16.70
CA GLU A 39 16.40 11.61 16.80
C GLU A 39 16.15 11.23 18.26
N SER A 40 17.21 11.14 19.09
CA SER A 40 17.09 10.81 20.52
C SER A 40 16.24 11.82 21.27
N VAL A 41 16.49 13.10 21.06
CA VAL A 41 15.75 14.21 21.69
C VAL A 41 14.27 14.20 21.28
N LEU A 42 14.00 13.93 19.98
CA LEU A 42 12.62 13.84 19.50
C LEU A 42 11.90 12.60 20.05
N LEU A 43 12.59 11.47 20.20
CA LEU A 43 12.03 10.26 20.79
C LEU A 43 11.67 10.44 22.27
N GLU A 44 12.46 11.18 23.03
CA GLU A 44 12.12 11.53 24.41
C GLU A 44 10.83 12.39 24.48
N LYS A 45 10.70 13.34 23.56
CA LYS A 45 9.52 14.19 23.45
C LYS A 45 8.30 13.48 22.86
N LEU A 46 8.46 12.33 22.21
CA LEU A 46 7.36 11.59 21.60
C LEU A 46 6.29 11.19 22.65
N ASN A 47 6.72 10.92 23.89
CA ASN A 47 5.83 10.56 24.99
C ASN A 47 4.94 11.73 25.47
N THR A 48 5.29 12.98 25.16
CA THR A 48 4.48 14.17 25.50
C THR A 48 3.28 14.36 24.59
N GLY A 49 3.18 13.59 23.51
CA GLY A 49 2.04 13.64 22.58
C GLY A 49 2.10 14.77 21.56
N ASP A 50 3.23 15.45 21.44
CA ASP A 50 3.40 16.58 20.52
C ASP A 50 3.24 16.12 19.05
N PHE A 51 2.29 16.75 18.37
CA PHE A 51 2.00 16.47 16.95
C PHE A 51 3.18 16.82 16.03
N GLN A 52 3.88 17.92 16.31
CA GLN A 52 5.01 18.38 15.48
C GLN A 52 6.18 17.38 15.56
N VAL A 53 6.46 16.84 16.72
CA VAL A 53 7.49 15.82 16.92
C VAL A 53 7.18 14.57 16.08
N ARG A 54 5.92 14.12 16.10
CA ARG A 54 5.49 12.96 15.29
C ARG A 54 5.63 13.23 13.80
N GLN A 55 5.20 14.40 13.35
CA GLN A 55 5.30 14.79 11.95
C GLN A 55 6.76 14.80 11.49
N THR A 56 7.66 15.43 12.24
CA THR A 56 9.10 15.45 11.91
C THR A 56 9.69 14.05 11.83
N LEU A 57 9.37 13.18 12.79
CA LEU A 57 9.83 11.79 12.78
C LEU A 57 9.32 11.02 11.56
N ILE A 58 8.08 11.23 11.12
CA ILE A 58 7.51 10.58 9.94
C ILE A 58 8.21 11.10 8.69
N GLU A 59 8.30 12.41 8.48
CA GLU A 59 8.88 13.04 7.29
C GLU A 59 10.32 12.58 7.04
N HIS A 60 11.16 12.58 8.06
CA HIS A 60 12.56 12.19 7.96
C HIS A 60 12.78 10.66 7.81
N ASN A 61 11.74 9.84 8.04
CA ASN A 61 11.78 8.39 7.87
C ASN A 61 11.05 7.88 6.60
N LEU A 62 10.50 8.77 5.76
CA LEU A 62 9.85 8.36 4.49
C LEU A 62 10.78 7.60 3.54
N ARG A 63 12.08 7.90 3.56
CA ARG A 63 13.07 7.16 2.76
C ARG A 63 13.13 5.67 3.13
N LEU A 64 12.90 5.33 4.41
CA LEU A 64 12.81 3.94 4.87
C LEU A 64 11.61 3.23 4.26
N VAL A 65 10.47 3.92 4.15
CA VAL A 65 9.25 3.38 3.51
C VAL A 65 9.55 3.03 2.04
N VAL A 66 10.15 3.94 1.29
CA VAL A 66 10.50 3.72 -0.12
C VAL A 66 11.46 2.53 -0.26
N TYR A 67 12.47 2.45 0.60
CA TYR A 67 13.43 1.34 0.58
C TYR A 67 12.74 -0.02 0.82
N ILE A 68 11.80 -0.09 1.75
CA ILE A 68 11.06 -1.32 2.04
C ILE A 68 10.07 -1.64 0.93
N ALA A 69 9.31 -0.65 0.43
CA ALA A 69 8.33 -0.84 -0.63
C ALA A 69 8.95 -1.42 -1.91
N ARG A 70 10.16 -1.00 -2.27
CA ARG A 70 10.90 -1.55 -3.43
C ARG A 70 11.13 -3.07 -3.34
N ARG A 71 11.21 -3.65 -2.16
CA ARG A 71 11.36 -5.11 -1.99
C ARG A 71 10.11 -5.88 -2.41
N PHE A 72 8.98 -5.20 -2.50
CA PHE A 72 7.68 -5.76 -2.88
C PHE A 72 7.24 -5.39 -4.30
N GLU A 73 8.09 -4.73 -5.09
CA GLU A 73 7.78 -4.29 -6.46
C GLU A 73 7.34 -5.45 -7.37
N ASN A 74 7.88 -6.65 -7.16
CA ASN A 74 7.58 -7.84 -7.97
C ASN A 74 6.19 -8.47 -7.67
N THR A 75 5.38 -7.85 -6.81
CA THR A 75 4.07 -8.39 -6.42
C THR A 75 2.93 -8.01 -7.38
N GLY A 76 3.23 -7.21 -8.42
CA GLY A 76 2.26 -6.75 -9.41
C GLY A 76 1.39 -5.59 -8.95
N ILE A 77 1.75 -4.95 -7.83
CA ILE A 77 1.13 -3.70 -7.34
C ILE A 77 2.06 -2.54 -7.67
N HIS A 78 1.50 -1.41 -8.04
CA HIS A 78 2.28 -0.20 -8.32
C HIS A 78 3.07 0.24 -7.11
N ILE A 79 4.31 0.67 -7.34
CA ILE A 79 5.23 1.09 -6.26
C ILE A 79 4.66 2.25 -5.44
N GLU A 80 3.90 3.14 -6.05
CA GLU A 80 3.26 4.28 -5.41
C GLU A 80 2.22 3.84 -4.37
N ASP A 81 1.43 2.80 -4.68
CA ASP A 81 0.46 2.21 -3.77
C ASP A 81 1.18 1.55 -2.59
N LEU A 82 2.26 0.81 -2.87
CA LEU A 82 3.07 0.18 -1.82
C LEU A 82 3.71 1.21 -0.89
N ILE A 83 4.16 2.35 -1.42
CA ILE A 83 4.69 3.48 -0.63
C ILE A 83 3.58 4.08 0.23
N SER A 84 2.40 4.30 -0.34
CA SER A 84 1.26 4.86 0.39
C SER A 84 0.85 3.96 1.57
N ILE A 85 0.73 2.65 1.33
CA ILE A 85 0.43 1.65 2.35
C ILE A 85 1.55 1.58 3.40
N GLY A 86 2.81 1.56 2.94
CA GLY A 86 3.97 1.57 3.82
C GLY A 86 4.02 2.82 4.72
N THR A 87 3.59 3.97 4.20
CA THR A 87 3.50 5.21 4.97
C THR A 87 2.48 5.09 6.10
N ILE A 88 1.33 4.43 5.87
CA ILE A 88 0.38 4.11 6.94
C ILE A 88 1.05 3.25 8.02
N GLY A 89 1.86 2.27 7.61
CA GLY A 89 2.64 1.43 8.53
C GLY A 89 3.64 2.25 9.37
N LEU A 90 4.31 3.22 8.75
CA LEU A 90 5.22 4.14 9.45
C LEU A 90 4.48 5.02 10.46
N ILE A 91 3.34 5.59 10.08
CA ILE A 91 2.50 6.41 10.98
C ILE A 91 2.05 5.58 12.19
N LYS A 92 1.58 4.35 11.97
CA LYS A 92 1.22 3.42 13.05
C LYS A 92 2.42 3.13 13.95
N ALA A 93 3.60 2.93 13.36
CA ALA A 93 4.83 2.69 14.11
C ALA A 93 5.18 3.86 15.02
N VAL A 94 5.21 5.09 14.50
CA VAL A 94 5.52 6.29 15.31
C VAL A 94 4.50 6.49 16.45
N ASN A 95 3.22 6.22 16.18
CA ASN A 95 2.16 6.37 17.20
C ASN A 95 2.21 5.31 18.32
N THR A 96 2.74 4.12 18.02
CA THR A 96 2.79 3.00 18.98
C THR A 96 4.19 2.72 19.54
N PHE A 97 5.19 3.50 19.09
CA PHE A 97 6.56 3.33 19.52
C PHE A 97 6.72 3.61 21.02
N ARG A 98 7.45 2.75 21.70
CA ARG A 98 7.80 2.89 23.12
C ARG A 98 9.31 2.92 23.28
N THR A 99 9.81 4.00 23.87
CA THR A 99 11.24 4.24 24.10
C THR A 99 11.84 3.34 25.19
N ASP A 100 11.00 2.83 26.10
CA ASP A 100 11.39 1.95 27.20
C ASP A 100 11.97 0.60 26.78
N LYS A 101 11.68 0.15 25.55
CA LYS A 101 12.10 -1.18 25.05
C LYS A 101 13.51 -1.26 24.48
N ASN A 102 14.27 -0.17 24.50
CA ASN A 102 15.65 -0.09 24.00
C ASN A 102 15.82 -0.63 22.54
N ILE A 103 14.81 -0.45 21.72
CA ILE A 103 14.79 -0.85 20.30
C ILE A 103 14.87 0.44 19.46
N LYS A 104 15.64 0.43 18.38
CA LYS A 104 15.71 1.56 17.44
C LYS A 104 14.37 1.76 16.72
N LEU A 105 13.95 3.02 16.56
CA LEU A 105 12.72 3.36 15.81
C LEU A 105 12.72 2.73 14.42
N ALA A 106 13.82 2.82 13.67
CA ALA A 106 13.93 2.25 12.34
C ALA A 106 13.68 0.74 12.30
N THR A 107 14.13 -0.01 13.32
CA THR A 107 13.90 -1.47 13.39
C THR A 107 12.44 -1.81 13.64
N TYR A 108 11.78 -1.05 14.52
CA TYR A 108 10.37 -1.23 14.81
C TYR A 108 9.50 -0.79 13.63
N ALA A 109 9.79 0.37 13.06
CA ALA A 109 9.08 0.91 11.90
C ALA A 109 9.18 -0.02 10.67
N SER A 110 10.36 -0.60 10.42
CA SER A 110 10.54 -1.55 9.31
C SER A 110 9.55 -2.71 9.40
N ARG A 111 9.38 -3.30 10.58
CA ARG A 111 8.42 -4.40 10.78
C ARG A 111 6.96 -3.95 10.62
N CYS A 112 6.63 -2.76 11.10
CA CYS A 112 5.28 -2.22 10.94
C CYS A 112 4.95 -1.95 9.47
N ILE A 113 5.90 -1.37 8.71
CA ILE A 113 5.77 -1.12 7.28
C ILE A 113 5.61 -2.44 6.51
N GLU A 114 6.50 -3.41 6.73
CA GLU A 114 6.42 -4.73 6.11
C GLU A 114 5.08 -5.41 6.39
N ASN A 115 4.63 -5.40 7.64
CA ASN A 115 3.36 -6.01 8.03
C ASN A 115 2.15 -5.36 7.34
N GLU A 116 2.13 -4.03 7.22
CA GLU A 116 1.04 -3.32 6.56
C GLU A 116 0.98 -3.67 5.08
N ILE A 117 2.13 -3.70 4.40
CA ILE A 117 2.22 -4.12 2.99
C ILE A 117 1.77 -5.58 2.84
N LEU A 118 2.24 -6.49 3.68
CA LEU A 118 1.85 -7.91 3.62
C LEU A 118 0.36 -8.12 3.88
N MET A 119 -0.25 -7.37 4.80
CA MET A 119 -1.69 -7.41 5.04
C MET A 119 -2.48 -6.97 3.80
N TYR A 120 -2.03 -5.90 3.16
CA TYR A 120 -2.64 -5.43 1.91
C TYR A 120 -2.51 -6.46 0.79
N LEU A 121 -1.32 -7.04 0.61
CA LEU A 121 -1.07 -8.08 -0.39
C LEU A 121 -1.99 -9.29 -0.20
N ARG A 122 -2.20 -9.74 1.04
CA ARG A 122 -3.11 -10.85 1.35
C ARG A 122 -4.56 -10.51 1.01
N LYS A 123 -5.00 -9.30 1.36
CA LYS A 123 -6.36 -8.82 1.05
C LYS A 123 -6.57 -8.74 -0.46
N ASN A 124 -5.62 -8.16 -1.18
CA ASN A 124 -5.69 -7.99 -2.63
C ASN A 124 -5.54 -9.32 -3.39
N GLY A 125 -4.82 -10.29 -2.82
CA GLY A 125 -4.70 -11.64 -3.38
C GLY A 125 -6.02 -12.39 -3.40
N ALA A 126 -6.90 -12.17 -2.42
CA ALA A 126 -8.23 -12.73 -2.40
C ALA A 126 -9.16 -12.11 -3.48
N GLN A 127 -8.99 -10.80 -3.76
CA GLN A 127 -9.76 -10.10 -4.79
C GLN A 127 -9.38 -10.51 -6.23
N ARG A 128 -8.20 -11.07 -6.46
CA ARG A 128 -7.79 -11.56 -7.79
C ARG A 128 -8.61 -12.74 -8.32
N THR A 129 -9.41 -13.37 -7.49
CA THR A 129 -10.37 -14.43 -7.85
C THR A 129 -11.75 -13.89 -8.23
N GLU A 130 -11.96 -12.58 -8.16
CA GLU A 130 -13.20 -11.96 -8.63
C GLU A 130 -13.24 -12.00 -10.16
N VAL A 131 -14.31 -12.57 -10.70
CA VAL A 131 -14.60 -12.64 -12.13
C VAL A 131 -15.58 -11.53 -12.47
N SER A 132 -15.33 -10.79 -13.54
CA SER A 132 -16.27 -9.74 -13.99
C SER A 132 -17.58 -10.35 -14.48
N PHE A 133 -18.71 -9.73 -14.16
CA PHE A 133 -20.01 -10.11 -14.72
C PHE A 133 -20.07 -9.96 -16.24
N ASP A 134 -19.27 -9.06 -16.79
CA ASP A 134 -19.17 -8.80 -18.24
C ASP A 134 -18.09 -9.69 -18.91
N GLU A 135 -17.51 -10.65 -18.18
CA GLU A 135 -16.55 -11.57 -18.76
C GLU A 135 -17.27 -12.61 -19.62
N PRO A 136 -16.89 -12.76 -20.91
CA PRO A 136 -17.51 -13.74 -21.80
C PRO A 136 -17.15 -15.15 -21.35
N LEU A 137 -18.14 -15.95 -21.01
CA LEU A 137 -17.98 -17.37 -20.67
C LEU A 137 -17.69 -18.20 -21.89
N ASN A 138 -18.30 -17.86 -23.01
CA ASN A 138 -18.12 -18.56 -24.27
C ASN A 138 -18.47 -17.61 -25.44
N THR A 139 -17.82 -17.82 -26.58
CA THR A 139 -18.14 -17.14 -27.84
C THR A 139 -18.63 -18.19 -28.81
N ASP A 140 -19.86 -18.03 -29.29
CA ASP A 140 -20.45 -18.94 -30.29
C ASP A 140 -19.79 -18.75 -31.64
N TRP A 141 -19.93 -19.71 -32.53
CA TRP A 141 -19.40 -19.70 -33.92
C TRP A 141 -19.91 -18.50 -34.73
N ASP A 142 -21.05 -17.91 -34.36
CA ASP A 142 -21.61 -16.69 -34.95
C ASP A 142 -21.04 -15.39 -34.34
N GLY A 143 -20.05 -15.50 -33.43
CA GLY A 143 -19.45 -14.35 -32.75
C GLY A 143 -20.29 -13.74 -31.65
N LYS A 144 -21.37 -14.40 -31.21
CA LYS A 144 -22.20 -13.96 -30.09
C LYS A 144 -21.55 -14.40 -28.79
N GLU A 145 -21.28 -13.44 -27.93
CA GLU A 145 -20.70 -13.67 -26.61
C GLU A 145 -21.79 -13.97 -25.58
N LEU A 146 -21.60 -15.05 -24.82
CA LEU A 146 -22.42 -15.38 -23.67
C LEU A 146 -21.73 -14.81 -22.42
N LEU A 147 -22.33 -13.81 -21.82
CA LEU A 147 -21.79 -13.17 -20.61
C LEU A 147 -22.20 -13.92 -19.34
N LEU A 148 -21.38 -13.79 -18.30
CA LEU A 148 -21.71 -14.35 -16.98
C LEU A 148 -23.00 -13.75 -16.43
N SER A 149 -23.29 -12.48 -16.73
CA SER A 149 -24.53 -11.78 -16.38
C SER A 149 -25.78 -12.41 -16.99
N ASP A 150 -25.67 -13.01 -18.19
CA ASP A 150 -26.81 -13.65 -18.86
C ASP A 150 -27.19 -14.97 -18.20
N VAL A 151 -26.23 -15.64 -17.59
CA VAL A 151 -26.43 -16.95 -16.93
C VAL A 151 -26.89 -16.79 -15.47
N LEU A 152 -26.41 -15.75 -14.78
CA LEU A 152 -26.71 -15.53 -13.36
C LEU A 152 -27.89 -14.57 -13.11
N GLY A 153 -28.55 -14.12 -14.18
CA GLY A 153 -29.72 -13.24 -14.10
C GLY A 153 -30.88 -13.90 -13.34
N THR A 154 -31.55 -13.13 -12.52
CA THR A 154 -32.84 -13.53 -11.95
C THR A 154 -33.92 -13.43 -13.03
N ASP A 155 -34.77 -14.41 -13.18
CA ASP A 155 -35.93 -14.35 -14.08
C ASP A 155 -36.70 -13.04 -13.82
N SER A 156 -36.93 -12.25 -14.86
CA SER A 156 -37.70 -10.99 -14.79
C SER A 156 -39.06 -11.19 -14.14
N ASP A 157 -39.65 -12.36 -14.31
CA ASP A 157 -40.95 -12.76 -13.76
C ASP A 157 -40.96 -12.87 -12.23
N VAL A 158 -39.81 -13.17 -11.60
CA VAL A 158 -39.73 -13.33 -10.13
C VAL A 158 -39.92 -11.99 -9.40
N VAL A 159 -39.49 -10.88 -10.03
CA VAL A 159 -39.64 -9.54 -9.46
C VAL A 159 -41.02 -8.96 -9.77
N MET A 160 -41.60 -9.29 -10.93
CA MET A 160 -42.90 -8.73 -11.36
C MET A 160 -44.08 -9.47 -10.72
N ARG A 161 -44.05 -10.77 -10.52
CA ARG A 161 -45.11 -11.58 -9.91
C ARG A 161 -45.69 -11.05 -8.59
N PRO A 162 -44.88 -10.63 -7.60
CA PRO A 162 -45.41 -10.09 -6.35
C PRO A 162 -46.09 -8.75 -6.56
N ILE A 163 -45.63 -7.93 -7.51
CA ILE A 163 -46.22 -6.63 -7.82
C ILE A 163 -47.56 -6.82 -8.52
N GLU A 164 -47.65 -7.70 -9.50
CA GLU A 164 -48.91 -8.07 -10.17
C GLU A 164 -49.93 -8.64 -9.20
N ALA A 165 -49.53 -9.52 -8.30
CA ALA A 165 -50.39 -10.10 -7.29
C ALA A 165 -50.93 -9.04 -6.29
N ASP A 166 -50.15 -8.02 -5.96
CA ASP A 166 -50.59 -6.94 -5.08
C ASP A 166 -51.56 -5.97 -5.81
N VAL A 167 -51.31 -5.69 -7.09
CA VAL A 167 -52.22 -4.90 -7.92
C VAL A 167 -53.57 -5.61 -8.10
N ASP A 168 -53.54 -6.92 -8.41
CA ASP A 168 -54.77 -7.70 -8.55
C ASP A 168 -55.55 -7.76 -7.23
N ARG A 169 -54.90 -7.84 -6.10
CA ARG A 169 -55.52 -7.81 -4.78
C ARG A 169 -56.20 -6.48 -4.48
N GLN A 170 -55.60 -5.36 -4.94
CA GLN A 170 -56.18 -4.02 -4.76
C GLN A 170 -57.37 -3.76 -5.68
N LEU A 171 -57.40 -4.39 -6.86
CA LEU A 171 -58.49 -4.25 -7.82
C LEU A 171 -59.72 -5.07 -7.47
N LEU A 172 -59.58 -6.10 -6.62
CA LEU A 172 -60.67 -6.95 -6.18
C LEU A 172 -61.35 -6.52 -4.85
N GLN A 173 -60.88 -5.40 -4.26
CA GLN A 173 -61.48 -4.76 -3.09
C GLN A 173 -62.35 -3.55 -3.51
#